data_df720a7278c99156052ae50dcddacc3c
#
_entry.id   df720a7278c99156052ae50dcddacc3c
#
_cell.length_a   1.000
_cell.length_b   1.000
_cell.length_c   1.000
_cell.angle_alpha   90.00
_cell.angle_beta   90.00
_cell.angle_gamma   90.00
#
_symmetry.space_group_name_H-M   'P 1'
#
loop_
_entity.id
_entity.type
_entity.pdbx_description
1 polymer ?
#
loop_
_entity_poly.entity_id
_entity_poly.type
_entity_poly.pdbx_seq_one_letter_code
_entity_poly.pdbx_strand_id
1 'polypeptide(L)'
;MREEIWTEKIFKDGAVYFLRITISKLFCNFAPNLCFMKYALVTGGSRGLGRAVCLKLAKMQIPVLINYQSNREAAQQVLDEIAAAGGEAELMPFDVACQEQVVAAIDAWEQAHPDDYIAYLVNNAGIRRDGLMFMTPDADWHTVLDTTLDGFFYVTRRLLPKMMMRRHGGRIVNMSSLSGLKGMAGQTNYSAAKAGLIGATKALAQEVAPRNVTVNAVAPGFIETDMTKDLPQDQLKEMVPMKRFGKPEEVAELVGFLCSDNASYITGEVISINGGLY
;
A
#
# COMPACT_ATOMS: atom_id res chain seq x y z
N MET A 1 -17.68 -26.56 -13.89
CA MET A 1 -17.22 -27.92 -13.60
C MET A 1 -15.93 -27.80 -12.81
N ARG A 2 -15.95 -28.22 -11.56
CA ARG A 2 -14.73 -28.27 -10.71
C ARG A 2 -14.08 -29.62 -10.98
N GLU A 3 -12.91 -29.62 -11.61
CA GLU A 3 -12.09 -30.84 -11.71
C GLU A 3 -11.38 -31.06 -10.37
N GLU A 4 -11.74 -32.13 -9.69
CA GLU A 4 -11.02 -32.67 -8.55
C GLU A 4 -9.73 -33.31 -9.07
N ILE A 5 -8.58 -32.70 -8.73
CA ILE A 5 -7.28 -33.30 -9.03
C ILE A 5 -6.82 -34.09 -7.82
N TRP A 6 -6.53 -35.36 -8.05
CA TRP A 6 -6.13 -36.37 -7.07
C TRP A 6 -4.83 -35.98 -6.34
N THR A 7 -4.83 -36.15 -5.01
CA THR A 7 -3.64 -35.99 -4.18
C THR A 7 -2.91 -37.33 -4.08
N GLU A 8 -1.63 -37.41 -4.47
CA GLU A 8 -0.79 -38.55 -4.17
C GLU A 8 -0.49 -38.60 -2.67
N LYS A 9 -0.72 -39.80 -2.09
CA LYS A 9 -0.34 -40.12 -0.71
C LYS A 9 1.11 -40.59 -0.66
N ILE A 10 1.95 -39.84 0.02
CA ILE A 10 3.33 -40.33 0.32
C ILE A 10 3.34 -40.82 1.77
N PHE A 11 3.69 -42.12 1.94
CA PHE A 11 3.90 -42.70 3.26
C PHE A 11 5.38 -42.70 3.59
N LYS A 12 5.76 -42.06 4.70
CA LYS A 12 7.09 -42.23 5.30
C LYS A 12 6.91 -42.26 6.82
N ASP A 13 7.42 -43.32 7.44
CA ASP A 13 7.50 -43.49 8.89
C ASP A 13 6.19 -43.38 9.70
N GLY A 14 5.11 -43.98 9.19
CA GLY A 14 3.85 -44.12 9.95
C GLY A 14 3.02 -42.83 10.16
N ALA A 15 3.42 -41.71 9.61
CA ALA A 15 2.69 -40.44 9.66
C ALA A 15 2.19 -40.05 8.27
N VAL A 16 0.94 -39.57 8.22
CA VAL A 16 0.32 -39.04 6.99
C VAL A 16 0.59 -37.55 6.90
N TYR A 17 1.51 -37.16 6.02
CA TYR A 17 1.73 -35.73 5.72
C TYR A 17 0.91 -35.34 4.52
N PHE A 18 -0.01 -34.39 4.71
CA PHE A 18 -0.70 -33.73 3.61
C PHE A 18 0.19 -32.60 3.08
N LEU A 19 0.85 -32.83 1.97
CA LEU A 19 1.54 -31.76 1.25
C LEU A 19 0.48 -30.96 0.48
N ARG A 20 0.10 -29.79 0.98
CA ARG A 20 -0.70 -28.81 0.25
C ARG A 20 0.19 -28.13 -0.76
N ILE A 21 0.44 -28.79 -1.89
CA ILE A 21 1.12 -28.15 -3.02
C ILE A 21 0.10 -27.23 -3.67
N THR A 22 0.28 -25.94 -3.52
CA THR A 22 -0.54 -24.95 -4.24
C THR A 22 -0.33 -25.20 -5.73
N ILE A 23 -1.42 -25.29 -6.49
CA ILE A 23 -1.44 -25.58 -7.95
C ILE A 23 -0.48 -24.68 -8.72
N SER A 24 -0.24 -23.44 -8.26
CA SER A 24 0.76 -22.52 -8.80
C SER A 24 2.19 -23.11 -8.82
N LYS A 25 2.62 -23.83 -7.77
CA LYS A 25 3.98 -24.44 -7.73
C LYS A 25 4.11 -25.68 -8.63
N LEU A 26 3.02 -26.39 -8.90
CA LEU A 26 3.04 -27.54 -9.83
C LEU A 26 3.17 -27.06 -11.28
N PHE A 27 2.51 -25.97 -11.66
CA PHE A 27 2.62 -25.39 -13.01
C PHE A 27 3.99 -24.77 -13.27
N CYS A 28 4.68 -24.25 -12.25
CA CYS A 28 6.05 -23.71 -12.39
C CYS A 28 7.07 -24.76 -12.80
N ASN A 29 6.90 -26.02 -12.39
CA ASN A 29 7.79 -27.13 -12.78
C ASN A 29 7.63 -27.57 -14.25
N PHE A 30 6.48 -27.28 -14.89
CA PHE A 30 6.20 -27.64 -16.28
C PHE A 30 6.45 -26.50 -17.28
N ALA A 31 6.52 -25.26 -16.81
CA ALA A 31 6.79 -24.09 -17.65
C ALA A 31 7.60 -23.05 -16.85
N PRO A 32 8.90 -23.25 -16.66
CA PRO A 32 9.73 -22.40 -15.82
C PRO A 32 9.77 -20.91 -16.24
N ASN A 33 9.40 -20.59 -17.47
CA ASN A 33 9.37 -19.23 -17.99
C ASN A 33 8.02 -18.48 -17.79
N LEU A 34 7.06 -19.02 -17.04
CA LEU A 34 5.71 -18.47 -16.86
C LEU A 34 5.33 -18.18 -15.41
N CYS A 35 6.16 -18.54 -14.45
CA CYS A 35 5.84 -18.40 -13.03
C CYS A 35 6.61 -17.22 -12.42
N PHE A 36 6.00 -16.04 -12.42
CA PHE A 36 6.48 -14.89 -11.67
C PHE A 36 5.44 -14.52 -10.60
N MET A 37 5.93 -14.13 -9.45
CA MET A 37 5.05 -13.63 -8.39
C MET A 37 4.87 -12.11 -8.50
N LYS A 38 3.69 -11.65 -8.12
CA LYS A 38 3.33 -10.23 -8.08
C LYS A 38 3.33 -9.81 -6.62
N TYR A 39 4.28 -8.99 -6.25
CA TYR A 39 4.40 -8.45 -4.90
C TYR A 39 3.71 -7.11 -4.76
N ALA A 40 3.29 -6.81 -3.52
CA ALA A 40 2.82 -5.49 -3.13
C ALA A 40 3.87 -4.80 -2.27
N LEU A 41 4.24 -3.57 -2.59
CA LEU A 41 5.00 -2.70 -1.71
C LEU A 41 4.05 -1.70 -1.02
N VAL A 42 4.05 -1.71 0.31
CA VAL A 42 3.28 -0.75 1.12
C VAL A 42 4.26 0.14 1.88
N THR A 43 4.34 1.43 1.50
CA THR A 43 5.19 2.38 2.23
C THR A 43 4.57 2.76 3.56
N GLY A 44 5.38 2.81 4.63
CA GLY A 44 4.88 3.03 5.98
C GLY A 44 3.95 1.91 6.47
N GLY A 45 4.28 0.65 6.14
CA GLY A 45 3.44 -0.53 6.40
C GLY A 45 3.42 -1.02 7.85
N SER A 46 4.23 -0.44 8.74
CA SER A 46 4.43 -0.98 10.10
C SER A 46 3.31 -0.67 11.10
N ARG A 47 2.42 0.29 10.84
CA ARG A 47 1.35 0.72 11.75
C ARG A 47 0.16 1.36 11.03
N GLY A 48 -0.92 1.59 11.76
CA GLY A 48 -2.08 2.35 11.29
C GLY A 48 -2.69 1.81 9.99
N LEU A 49 -2.95 2.70 9.04
CA LEU A 49 -3.50 2.35 7.74
C LEU A 49 -2.58 1.42 6.95
N GLY A 50 -1.26 1.68 6.96
CA GLY A 50 -0.29 0.85 6.25
C GLY A 50 -0.30 -0.60 6.73
N ARG A 51 -0.35 -0.83 8.06
CA ARG A 51 -0.49 -2.17 8.64
C ARG A 51 -1.78 -2.86 8.16
N ALA A 52 -2.92 -2.17 8.25
CA ALA A 52 -4.20 -2.74 7.83
C ALA A 52 -4.19 -3.11 6.33
N VAL A 53 -3.56 -2.29 5.50
CA VAL A 53 -3.38 -2.57 4.06
C VAL A 53 -2.48 -3.79 3.85
N CYS A 54 -1.36 -3.91 4.57
CA CYS A 54 -0.48 -5.09 4.48
C CYS A 54 -1.25 -6.38 4.81
N LEU A 55 -2.00 -6.40 5.91
CA LEU A 55 -2.82 -7.54 6.32
C LEU A 55 -3.91 -7.87 5.28
N LYS A 56 -4.55 -6.86 4.71
CA LYS A 56 -5.57 -7.05 3.67
C LYS A 56 -4.98 -7.66 2.41
N LEU A 57 -3.87 -7.14 1.91
CA LEU A 57 -3.22 -7.65 0.69
C LEU A 57 -2.70 -9.08 0.89
N ALA A 58 -2.11 -9.38 2.05
CA ALA A 58 -1.70 -10.74 2.40
C ALA A 58 -2.89 -11.72 2.45
N LYS A 59 -4.04 -11.30 3.00
CA LYS A 59 -5.28 -12.10 2.98
C LYS A 59 -5.79 -12.36 1.56
N MET A 60 -5.49 -11.48 0.61
CA MET A 60 -5.77 -11.68 -0.83
C MET A 60 -4.73 -12.58 -1.51
N GLN A 61 -3.81 -13.19 -0.75
CA GLN A 61 -2.71 -14.04 -1.25
C GLN A 61 -1.73 -13.26 -2.15
N ILE A 62 -1.56 -11.98 -1.89
CA ILE A 62 -0.54 -11.13 -2.51
C ILE A 62 0.63 -11.04 -1.52
N PRO A 63 1.85 -11.48 -1.88
CA PRO A 63 3.03 -11.30 -1.03
C PRO A 63 3.32 -9.82 -0.79
N VAL A 64 3.67 -9.44 0.44
CA VAL A 64 3.76 -8.03 0.84
C VAL A 64 5.18 -7.65 1.25
N LEU A 65 5.70 -6.59 0.66
CA LEU A 65 6.91 -5.90 1.10
C LEU A 65 6.50 -4.78 2.06
N ILE A 66 6.82 -4.97 3.33
CA ILE A 66 6.46 -4.04 4.41
C ILE A 66 7.57 -3.00 4.52
N ASN A 67 7.36 -1.81 3.94
CA ASN A 67 8.32 -0.73 4.14
C ASN A 67 8.12 -0.03 5.49
N TYR A 68 9.23 0.30 6.11
CA TYR A 68 9.32 1.11 7.32
C TYR A 68 10.63 1.89 7.34
N GLN A 69 10.69 3.00 8.10
CA GLN A 69 11.90 3.81 8.22
C GLN A 69 12.75 3.39 9.43
N SER A 70 12.18 3.38 10.64
CA SER A 70 12.92 3.20 11.89
C SER A 70 12.38 2.13 12.82
N ASN A 71 11.06 1.93 12.86
CA ASN A 71 10.45 0.99 13.82
C ASN A 71 10.40 -0.43 13.26
N ARG A 72 11.51 -1.14 13.38
CA ARG A 72 11.63 -2.53 12.95
C ARG A 72 10.73 -3.48 13.73
N GLU A 73 10.58 -3.24 15.03
CA GLU A 73 9.76 -4.12 15.90
C GLU A 73 8.29 -4.10 15.48
N ALA A 74 7.73 -2.91 15.23
CA ALA A 74 6.37 -2.80 14.73
C ALA A 74 6.20 -3.45 13.34
N ALA A 75 7.19 -3.30 12.45
CA ALA A 75 7.15 -3.95 11.14
C ALA A 75 7.25 -5.48 11.27
N GLN A 76 8.07 -5.99 12.19
CA GLN A 76 8.17 -7.42 12.49
C GLN A 76 6.86 -7.99 13.01
N GLN A 77 6.15 -7.28 13.90
CA GLN A 77 4.84 -7.70 14.37
C GLN A 77 3.84 -7.88 13.22
N VAL A 78 3.84 -6.97 12.24
CA VAL A 78 2.98 -7.10 11.04
C VAL A 78 3.37 -8.31 10.20
N LEU A 79 4.66 -8.56 10.03
CA LEU A 79 5.16 -9.73 9.32
C LEU A 79 4.71 -11.02 10.02
N ASP A 80 4.89 -11.09 11.35
CA ASP A 80 4.52 -12.26 12.15
C ASP A 80 3.00 -12.53 12.09
N GLU A 81 2.18 -11.48 12.12
CA GLU A 81 0.73 -11.60 11.95
C GLU A 81 0.35 -12.14 10.56
N ILE A 82 1.00 -11.65 9.51
CA ILE A 82 0.78 -12.14 8.14
C ILE A 82 1.17 -13.61 8.05
N ALA A 83 2.32 -14.00 8.59
CA ALA A 83 2.79 -15.37 8.59
C ALA A 83 1.86 -16.30 9.38
N ALA A 84 1.37 -15.86 10.56
CA ALA A 84 0.42 -16.62 11.36
C ALA A 84 -0.92 -16.83 10.64
N ALA A 85 -1.32 -15.91 9.76
CA ALA A 85 -2.50 -16.03 8.90
C ALA A 85 -2.25 -16.86 7.60
N GLY A 86 -1.03 -17.37 7.40
CA GLY A 86 -0.66 -18.15 6.22
C GLY A 86 -0.36 -17.31 4.98
N GLY A 87 -0.10 -16.02 5.14
CA GLY A 87 0.36 -15.12 4.08
C GLY A 87 1.89 -15.06 3.99
N GLU A 88 2.38 -14.36 2.98
CA GLU A 88 3.82 -14.14 2.75
C GLU A 88 4.13 -12.65 2.85
N ALA A 89 5.20 -12.29 3.57
CA ALA A 89 5.69 -10.92 3.65
C ALA A 89 7.19 -10.85 3.90
N GLU A 90 7.79 -9.73 3.51
CA GLU A 90 9.19 -9.41 3.75
C GLU A 90 9.32 -7.98 4.28
N LEU A 91 10.35 -7.73 5.09
CA LEU A 91 10.68 -6.39 5.58
C LEU A 91 11.55 -5.65 4.57
N MET A 92 11.17 -4.41 4.24
CA MET A 92 11.92 -3.57 3.31
C MET A 92 12.21 -2.19 3.94
N PRO A 93 13.31 -2.08 4.72
CA PRO A 93 13.67 -0.84 5.42
C PRO A 93 14.26 0.19 4.46
N PHE A 94 13.66 1.37 4.37
CA PHE A 94 14.21 2.58 3.75
C PHE A 94 13.38 3.81 4.12
N ASP A 95 14.01 4.97 4.08
CA ASP A 95 13.33 6.27 4.13
C ASP A 95 12.82 6.64 2.74
N VAL A 96 11.50 6.83 2.60
CA VAL A 96 10.88 7.22 1.33
C VAL A 96 11.35 8.58 0.82
N ALA A 97 11.75 9.48 1.73
CA ALA A 97 12.29 10.80 1.40
C ALA A 97 13.76 10.77 0.91
N CYS A 98 14.43 9.62 1.01
CA CYS A 98 15.80 9.45 0.55
C CYS A 98 15.86 8.61 -0.72
N GLN A 99 16.07 9.27 -1.86
CA GLN A 99 16.09 8.61 -3.18
C GLN A 99 17.08 7.45 -3.24
N GLU A 100 18.28 7.64 -2.67
CA GLU A 100 19.36 6.64 -2.70
C GLU A 100 18.95 5.37 -1.94
N GLN A 101 18.29 5.51 -0.78
CA GLN A 101 17.80 4.37 -0.01
C GLN A 101 16.66 3.64 -0.74
N VAL A 102 15.75 4.37 -1.36
CA VAL A 102 14.66 3.80 -2.17
C VAL A 102 15.23 2.95 -3.31
N VAL A 103 16.16 3.51 -4.08
CA VAL A 103 16.78 2.81 -5.21
C VAL A 103 17.54 1.59 -4.72
N ALA A 104 18.40 1.72 -3.72
CA ALA A 104 19.21 0.62 -3.21
C ALA A 104 18.37 -0.55 -2.67
N ALA A 105 17.29 -0.25 -1.92
CA ALA A 105 16.42 -1.27 -1.35
C ALA A 105 15.65 -2.03 -2.45
N ILE A 106 15.11 -1.32 -3.44
CA ILE A 106 14.38 -1.94 -4.54
C ILE A 106 15.33 -2.74 -5.44
N ASP A 107 16.53 -2.21 -5.76
CA ASP A 107 17.54 -2.91 -6.57
C ASP A 107 18.00 -4.21 -5.90
N ALA A 108 18.27 -4.18 -4.60
CA ALA A 108 18.67 -5.35 -3.83
C ALA A 108 17.57 -6.43 -3.84
N TRP A 109 16.31 -6.01 -3.65
CA TRP A 109 15.18 -6.94 -3.71
C TRP A 109 15.00 -7.53 -5.12
N GLU A 110 15.08 -6.72 -6.16
CA GLU A 110 14.98 -7.19 -7.54
C GLU A 110 16.11 -8.15 -7.95
N GLN A 111 17.32 -7.98 -7.41
CA GLN A 111 18.43 -8.90 -7.61
C GLN A 111 18.19 -10.26 -6.94
N ALA A 112 17.57 -10.25 -5.76
CA ALA A 112 17.20 -11.46 -5.04
C ALA A 112 15.99 -12.20 -5.67
N HIS A 113 15.14 -11.46 -6.42
CA HIS A 113 13.91 -11.97 -7.02
C HIS A 113 13.86 -11.65 -8.54
N PRO A 114 14.76 -12.25 -9.35
CA PRO A 114 14.95 -11.86 -10.75
C PRO A 114 13.73 -12.12 -11.64
N ASP A 115 12.90 -13.10 -11.30
CA ASP A 115 11.71 -13.48 -12.05
C ASP A 115 10.47 -12.70 -11.62
N ASP A 116 10.47 -12.18 -10.39
CA ASP A 116 9.32 -11.50 -9.76
C ASP A 116 9.30 -10.00 -10.01
N TYR A 117 8.20 -9.35 -9.68
CA TYR A 117 8.14 -7.89 -9.72
C TYR A 117 7.10 -7.32 -8.74
N ILE A 118 7.32 -6.08 -8.35
CA ILE A 118 6.37 -5.33 -7.53
C ILE A 118 5.27 -4.80 -8.47
N ALA A 119 4.12 -5.47 -8.45
CA ALA A 119 2.96 -5.16 -9.29
C ALA A 119 1.99 -4.20 -8.61
N TYR A 120 2.01 -4.14 -7.28
CA TYR A 120 1.10 -3.34 -6.48
C TYR A 120 1.92 -2.38 -5.62
N LEU A 121 1.64 -1.09 -5.75
CA LEU A 121 2.28 -0.06 -4.94
C LEU A 121 1.22 0.70 -4.15
N VAL A 122 1.36 0.74 -2.83
CA VAL A 122 0.55 1.60 -1.96
C VAL A 122 1.46 2.66 -1.36
N ASN A 123 1.39 3.87 -1.90
CA ASN A 123 2.07 5.04 -1.35
C ASN A 123 1.29 5.55 -0.14
N ASN A 124 1.60 4.97 1.03
CA ASN A 124 0.91 5.28 2.28
C ASN A 124 1.79 6.10 3.24
N ALA A 125 3.11 6.04 3.14
CA ALA A 125 4.01 6.82 3.99
C ALA A 125 3.62 8.31 3.99
N GLY A 126 3.55 8.88 5.17
CA GLY A 126 3.18 10.27 5.35
C GLY A 126 3.23 10.65 6.83
N ILE A 127 3.53 11.88 7.10
CA ILE A 127 3.58 12.45 8.44
C ILE A 127 2.75 13.72 8.50
N ARG A 128 2.39 14.12 9.71
CA ARG A 128 1.66 15.35 9.99
C ARG A 128 2.46 16.23 10.92
N ARG A 129 2.56 17.51 10.60
CA ARG A 129 3.16 18.56 11.40
C ARG A 129 2.19 19.74 11.40
N ASP A 130 1.24 19.73 12.35
CA ASP A 130 0.17 20.72 12.42
C ASP A 130 0.70 22.02 13.03
N GLY A 131 0.31 23.14 12.46
CA GLY A 131 0.66 24.48 12.92
C GLY A 131 0.00 25.55 12.05
N LEU A 132 -0.21 26.74 12.60
CA LEU A 132 -0.67 27.89 11.80
C LEU A 132 0.45 28.27 10.82
N MET A 133 0.10 28.63 9.60
CA MET A 133 1.05 28.89 8.51
C MET A 133 2.19 29.83 8.91
N PHE A 134 1.89 30.93 9.58
CA PHE A 134 2.90 31.91 9.99
C PHE A 134 3.85 31.44 11.11
N MET A 135 3.54 30.31 11.77
CA MET A 135 4.34 29.69 12.83
C MET A 135 4.98 28.37 12.37
N THR A 136 4.67 27.88 11.17
CA THR A 136 5.18 26.61 10.68
C THR A 136 6.69 26.75 10.36
N PRO A 137 7.57 25.99 11.00
CA PRO A 137 8.99 25.98 10.67
C PRO A 137 9.21 25.46 9.25
N ASP A 138 10.21 25.98 8.54
CA ASP A 138 10.59 25.51 7.20
C ASP A 138 10.90 24.01 7.20
N ALA A 139 11.54 23.51 8.24
CA ALA A 139 11.84 22.09 8.39
C ALA A 139 10.57 21.21 8.44
N ASP A 140 9.51 21.65 9.13
CA ASP A 140 8.25 20.92 9.20
C ASP A 140 7.52 20.94 7.85
N TRP A 141 7.59 22.08 7.15
CA TRP A 141 7.06 22.18 5.78
C TRP A 141 7.74 21.16 4.87
N HIS A 142 9.05 21.20 4.76
CA HIS A 142 9.82 20.32 3.89
C HIS A 142 9.66 18.85 4.30
N THR A 143 9.75 18.51 5.58
CA THR A 143 9.62 17.12 6.03
C THR A 143 8.27 16.50 5.61
N VAL A 144 7.18 17.26 5.64
CA VAL A 144 5.85 16.76 5.22
C VAL A 144 5.77 16.57 3.71
N LEU A 145 6.32 17.51 2.93
CA LEU A 145 6.35 17.42 1.46
C LEU A 145 7.27 16.30 1.00
N ASP A 146 8.49 16.26 1.51
CA ASP A 146 9.52 15.27 1.14
C ASP A 146 9.03 13.83 1.43
N THR A 147 8.43 13.61 2.61
CA THR A 147 7.86 12.28 2.92
C THR A 147 6.71 11.92 2.00
N THR A 148 5.84 12.87 1.65
CA THR A 148 4.60 12.58 0.92
C THR A 148 4.78 12.64 -0.58
N LEU A 149 5.32 13.73 -1.12
CA LEU A 149 5.44 13.98 -2.56
C LEU A 149 6.73 13.39 -3.13
N ASP A 150 7.87 13.69 -2.53
CA ASP A 150 9.14 13.14 -3.01
C ASP A 150 9.19 11.63 -2.77
N GLY A 151 8.66 11.16 -1.63
CA GLY A 151 8.50 9.73 -1.37
C GLY A 151 7.65 9.02 -2.42
N PHE A 152 6.48 9.58 -2.76
CA PHE A 152 5.68 9.09 -3.89
C PHE A 152 6.49 9.08 -5.19
N PHE A 153 7.17 10.16 -5.50
CA PHE A 153 7.92 10.31 -6.75
C PHE A 153 9.06 9.30 -6.84
N TYR A 154 9.90 9.18 -5.82
CA TYR A 154 11.06 8.28 -5.86
C TYR A 154 10.66 6.81 -5.97
N VAL A 155 9.72 6.37 -5.12
CA VAL A 155 9.27 4.97 -5.13
C VAL A 155 8.54 4.63 -6.43
N THR A 156 7.58 5.46 -6.83
CA THR A 156 6.78 5.22 -8.03
C THR A 156 7.66 5.21 -9.28
N ARG A 157 8.53 6.24 -9.46
CA ARG A 157 9.43 6.35 -10.61
C ARG A 157 10.35 5.12 -10.73
N ARG A 158 10.84 4.59 -9.60
CA ARG A 158 11.73 3.42 -9.62
C ARG A 158 11.00 2.13 -10.04
N LEU A 159 9.75 1.95 -9.64
CA LEU A 159 8.97 0.75 -9.93
C LEU A 159 8.29 0.76 -11.30
N LEU A 160 7.92 1.95 -11.77
CA LEU A 160 7.08 2.14 -12.94
C LEU A 160 7.58 1.44 -14.21
N PRO A 161 8.89 1.46 -14.57
CA PRO A 161 9.39 0.81 -15.78
C PRO A 161 9.06 -0.70 -15.81
N LYS A 162 9.26 -1.43 -14.71
CA LYS A 162 8.92 -2.86 -14.64
C LYS A 162 7.41 -3.10 -14.74
N MET A 163 6.59 -2.27 -14.07
CA MET A 163 5.12 -2.37 -14.18
C MET A 163 4.66 -2.16 -15.63
N MET A 164 5.22 -1.17 -16.34
CA MET A 164 4.83 -0.84 -17.72
C MET A 164 5.32 -1.87 -18.73
N MET A 165 6.43 -2.57 -18.47
CA MET A 165 6.99 -3.59 -19.38
C MET A 165 6.29 -4.94 -19.25
N ARG A 166 5.66 -5.23 -18.11
CA ARG A 166 4.95 -6.49 -17.87
C ARG A 166 3.55 -6.46 -18.46
N ARG A 167 3.16 -7.52 -19.19
CA ARG A 167 1.84 -7.63 -19.84
C ARG A 167 0.66 -7.44 -18.87
N HIS A 168 0.85 -7.81 -17.62
CA HIS A 168 -0.19 -7.72 -16.59
C HIS A 168 -0.28 -6.35 -15.91
N GLY A 169 0.59 -5.40 -16.29
CA GLY A 169 0.56 -4.04 -15.76
C GLY A 169 0.84 -3.95 -14.25
N GLY A 170 0.19 -3.00 -13.61
CA GLY A 170 0.32 -2.75 -12.17
C GLY A 170 -0.87 -2.00 -11.58
N ARG A 171 -0.89 -1.85 -10.26
CA ARG A 171 -1.86 -1.06 -9.51
C ARG A 171 -1.12 -0.12 -8.56
N ILE A 172 -1.39 1.16 -8.64
CA ILE A 172 -0.82 2.18 -7.76
C ILE A 172 -1.97 2.83 -6.99
N VAL A 173 -1.90 2.78 -5.67
CA VAL A 173 -2.87 3.43 -4.78
C VAL A 173 -2.14 4.44 -3.92
N ASN A 174 -2.54 5.71 -4.03
CA ASN A 174 -1.96 6.81 -3.30
C ASN A 174 -2.85 7.18 -2.12
N MET A 175 -2.31 7.15 -0.89
CA MET A 175 -3.04 7.53 0.31
C MET A 175 -3.05 9.04 0.47
N SER A 176 -4.09 9.69 -0.07
CA SER A 176 -4.36 11.10 0.15
C SER A 176 -5.03 11.34 1.50
N SER A 177 -5.90 12.29 1.62
CA SER A 177 -6.66 12.65 2.82
C SER A 177 -7.84 13.57 2.47
N LEU A 178 -8.83 13.62 3.35
CA LEU A 178 -9.84 14.67 3.35
C LEU A 178 -9.19 16.07 3.36
N SER A 179 -8.05 16.22 4.06
CA SER A 179 -7.29 17.49 4.08
C SER A 179 -6.76 17.89 2.71
N GLY A 180 -6.48 16.92 1.84
CA GLY A 180 -6.07 17.18 0.44
C GLY A 180 -7.25 17.58 -0.46
N LEU A 181 -8.48 17.25 -0.08
CA LEU A 181 -9.69 17.58 -0.85
C LEU A 181 -10.22 18.98 -0.52
N LYS A 182 -10.37 19.28 0.78
CA LYS A 182 -11.02 20.54 1.22
C LYS A 182 -10.10 21.51 1.95
N GLY A 183 -8.87 21.10 2.28
CA GLY A 183 -8.01 21.84 3.19
C GLY A 183 -8.46 21.73 4.65
N MET A 184 -7.54 21.93 5.58
CA MET A 184 -7.85 22.04 7.01
C MET A 184 -6.97 23.11 7.64
N ALA A 185 -7.60 23.98 8.47
CA ALA A 185 -6.87 24.99 9.23
C ALA A 185 -5.79 24.33 10.11
N GLY A 186 -4.61 24.91 10.15
CA GLY A 186 -3.46 24.35 10.86
C GLY A 186 -2.75 23.18 10.13
N GLN A 187 -3.14 22.87 8.89
CA GLN A 187 -2.56 21.78 8.10
C GLN A 187 -2.15 22.25 6.69
N THR A 188 -1.63 23.45 6.54
CA THR A 188 -1.32 23.99 5.22
C THR A 188 -0.30 23.13 4.47
N ASN A 189 0.78 22.68 5.13
CA ASN A 189 1.78 21.76 4.58
C ASN A 189 1.19 20.40 4.20
N TYR A 190 0.46 19.78 5.13
CA TYR A 190 -0.16 18.47 4.92
C TYR A 190 -1.24 18.49 3.83
N SER A 191 -2.10 19.53 3.84
CA SER A 191 -3.12 19.73 2.81
C SER A 191 -2.49 19.93 1.43
N ALA A 192 -1.43 20.75 1.34
CA ALA A 192 -0.70 20.98 0.10
C ALA A 192 -0.10 19.66 -0.44
N ALA A 193 0.58 18.89 0.42
CA ALA A 193 1.17 17.61 0.04
C ALA A 193 0.10 16.61 -0.44
N LYS A 194 -1.01 16.47 0.30
CA LYS A 194 -2.09 15.53 -0.05
C LYS A 194 -2.90 15.97 -1.26
N ALA A 195 -3.06 17.28 -1.51
CA ALA A 195 -3.63 17.82 -2.73
C ALA A 195 -2.70 17.64 -3.94
N GLY A 196 -1.40 17.87 -3.77
CA GLY A 196 -0.39 17.59 -4.79
C GLY A 196 -0.41 16.12 -5.23
N LEU A 197 -0.54 15.20 -4.27
CA LEU A 197 -0.66 13.76 -4.56
C LEU A 197 -1.92 13.42 -5.38
N ILE A 198 -3.04 14.14 -5.17
CA ILE A 198 -4.25 14.01 -6.00
C ILE A 198 -3.97 14.44 -7.45
N GLY A 199 -3.31 15.58 -7.64
CA GLY A 199 -2.91 16.05 -8.97
C GLY A 199 -1.98 15.06 -9.68
N ALA A 200 -0.95 14.58 -8.96
CA ALA A 200 0.00 13.59 -9.47
C ALA A 200 -0.71 12.26 -9.84
N THR A 201 -1.67 11.81 -9.04
CA THR A 201 -2.49 10.62 -9.34
C THR A 201 -3.18 10.73 -10.68
N LYS A 202 -3.87 11.85 -10.92
CA LYS A 202 -4.65 12.08 -12.16
C LYS A 202 -3.76 12.18 -13.39
N ALA A 203 -2.61 12.84 -13.27
CA ALA A 203 -1.66 12.98 -14.38
C ALA A 203 -1.03 11.63 -14.73
N LEU A 204 -0.47 10.95 -13.74
CA LEU A 204 0.19 9.66 -13.93
C LEU A 204 -0.77 8.59 -14.47
N ALA A 205 -2.03 8.59 -14.04
CA ALA A 205 -3.04 7.67 -14.55
C ALA A 205 -3.17 7.73 -16.07
N GLN A 206 -3.13 8.93 -16.65
CA GLN A 206 -3.22 9.12 -18.12
C GLN A 206 -1.96 8.63 -18.84
N GLU A 207 -0.79 8.81 -18.23
CA GLU A 207 0.48 8.40 -18.82
C GLU A 207 0.61 6.88 -18.95
N VAL A 208 0.12 6.14 -17.92
CA VAL A 208 0.40 4.70 -17.78
C VAL A 208 -0.76 3.79 -18.12
N ALA A 209 -1.98 4.33 -18.29
CA ALA A 209 -3.18 3.54 -18.64
C ALA A 209 -2.98 2.65 -19.88
N PRO A 210 -2.30 3.10 -20.98
CA PRO A 210 -2.06 2.25 -22.15
C PRO A 210 -1.20 1.01 -21.84
N ARG A 211 -0.57 0.95 -20.67
CA ARG A 211 0.26 -0.17 -20.21
C ARG A 211 -0.43 -1.04 -19.15
N ASN A 212 -1.75 -0.95 -19.01
CA ASN A 212 -2.53 -1.66 -17.99
C ASN A 212 -2.11 -1.35 -16.54
N VAL A 213 -1.55 -0.17 -16.30
CA VAL A 213 -1.27 0.32 -14.95
C VAL A 213 -2.39 1.28 -14.56
N THR A 214 -3.06 1.01 -13.44
CA THR A 214 -4.05 1.94 -12.88
C THR A 214 -3.43 2.73 -11.74
N VAL A 215 -3.81 3.99 -11.62
CA VAL A 215 -3.35 4.88 -10.55
C VAL A 215 -4.55 5.58 -9.95
N ASN A 216 -4.83 5.33 -8.66
CA ASN A 216 -5.95 5.91 -7.95
C ASN A 216 -5.52 6.46 -6.59
N ALA A 217 -6.29 7.39 -6.06
CA ALA A 217 -6.09 7.91 -4.71
C ALA A 217 -7.25 7.52 -3.80
N VAL A 218 -6.94 7.19 -2.56
CA VAL A 218 -7.92 7.06 -1.47
C VAL A 218 -7.77 8.26 -0.56
N ALA A 219 -8.88 8.92 -0.22
CA ALA A 219 -8.93 10.08 0.65
C ALA A 219 -9.71 9.77 1.93
N PRO A 220 -9.04 9.22 2.97
CA PRO A 220 -9.67 8.94 4.25
C PRO A 220 -10.08 10.23 4.99
N GLY A 221 -11.18 10.15 5.73
CA GLY A 221 -11.55 11.13 6.75
C GLY A 221 -10.89 10.82 8.09
N PHE A 222 -11.65 10.96 9.18
CA PHE A 222 -11.18 10.57 10.51
C PHE A 222 -11.22 9.05 10.66
N ILE A 223 -10.04 8.44 10.82
CA ILE A 223 -9.86 6.99 10.99
C ILE A 223 -9.18 6.73 12.35
N GLU A 224 -9.60 5.68 13.04
CA GLU A 224 -9.05 5.25 14.32
C GLU A 224 -7.60 4.76 14.15
N THR A 225 -6.63 5.65 14.40
CA THR A 225 -5.19 5.39 14.30
C THR A 225 -4.44 6.18 15.37
N ASP A 226 -3.15 5.91 15.54
CA ASP A 226 -2.29 6.70 16.44
C ASP A 226 -2.32 8.20 16.09
N MET A 227 -2.50 8.56 14.81
CA MET A 227 -2.56 9.97 14.38
C MET A 227 -3.80 10.71 14.86
N THR A 228 -4.87 10.00 15.20
CA THR A 228 -6.15 10.58 15.61
C THR A 228 -6.47 10.36 17.10
N LYS A 229 -5.60 9.62 17.80
CA LYS A 229 -5.80 9.21 19.20
C LYS A 229 -5.96 10.41 20.15
N ASP A 230 -5.17 11.46 19.94
CA ASP A 230 -5.13 12.63 20.83
C ASP A 230 -6.08 13.76 20.37
N LEU A 231 -6.88 13.52 19.33
CA LEU A 231 -7.87 14.48 18.86
C LEU A 231 -9.13 14.49 19.76
N PRO A 232 -9.88 15.59 19.82
CA PRO A 232 -11.15 15.66 20.53
C PRO A 232 -12.24 14.82 19.86
N GLN A 233 -12.14 13.49 20.05
CA GLN A 233 -12.88 12.49 19.26
C GLN A 233 -14.40 12.72 19.30
N ASP A 234 -14.99 13.03 20.45
CA ASP A 234 -16.45 13.18 20.56
C ASP A 234 -16.96 14.36 19.73
N GLN A 235 -16.25 15.48 19.75
CA GLN A 235 -16.60 16.65 18.93
C GLN A 235 -16.44 16.34 17.43
N LEU A 236 -15.39 15.63 17.05
CA LEU A 236 -15.14 15.30 15.64
C LEU A 236 -16.11 14.23 15.12
N LYS A 237 -16.54 13.28 15.95
CA LYS A 237 -17.59 12.29 15.61
C LYS A 237 -18.91 12.99 15.29
N GLU A 238 -19.27 14.03 16.06
CA GLU A 238 -20.50 14.79 15.81
C GLU A 238 -20.50 15.50 14.43
N MET A 239 -19.33 15.84 13.92
CA MET A 239 -19.21 16.44 12.57
C MET A 239 -19.38 15.40 11.45
N VAL A 240 -19.09 14.12 11.72
CA VAL A 240 -19.22 13.04 10.72
C VAL A 240 -20.69 12.64 10.62
N PRO A 241 -21.32 12.62 9.44
CA PRO A 241 -22.70 12.16 9.29
C PRO A 241 -22.96 10.76 9.84
N MET A 242 -22.01 9.82 9.66
CA MET A 242 -22.09 8.47 10.24
C MET A 242 -21.81 8.40 11.75
N LYS A 243 -21.56 9.56 12.42
CA LYS A 243 -21.36 9.68 13.87
C LYS A 243 -20.29 8.78 14.48
N ARG A 244 -19.31 8.40 13.69
CA ARG A 244 -18.16 7.61 14.13
C ARG A 244 -16.92 7.90 13.28
N PHE A 245 -15.76 7.53 13.78
CA PHE A 245 -14.57 7.39 12.95
C PHE A 245 -14.66 6.11 12.13
N GLY A 246 -13.98 6.09 10.99
CA GLY A 246 -13.75 4.88 10.22
C GLY A 246 -12.69 4.01 10.88
N LYS A 247 -12.70 2.72 10.57
CA LYS A 247 -11.66 1.78 11.01
C LYS A 247 -10.58 1.65 9.93
N PRO A 248 -9.31 1.39 10.30
CA PRO A 248 -8.25 1.12 9.33
C PRO A 248 -8.61 0.01 8.33
N GLU A 249 -9.32 -1.01 8.78
CA GLU A 249 -9.77 -2.14 7.96
C GLU A 249 -10.75 -1.70 6.86
N GLU A 250 -11.62 -0.73 7.12
CA GLU A 250 -12.56 -0.20 6.12
C GLU A 250 -11.80 0.49 4.96
N VAL A 251 -10.72 1.21 5.30
CA VAL A 251 -9.83 1.81 4.28
C VAL A 251 -9.05 0.74 3.53
N ALA A 252 -8.56 -0.28 4.24
CA ALA A 252 -7.81 -1.38 3.64
C ALA A 252 -8.66 -2.22 2.67
N GLU A 253 -9.97 -2.39 2.94
CA GLU A 253 -10.90 -3.06 2.00
C GLU A 253 -10.99 -2.31 0.67
N LEU A 254 -11.09 -0.97 0.70
CA LEU A 254 -11.09 -0.14 -0.51
C LEU A 254 -9.76 -0.23 -1.27
N VAL A 255 -8.63 -0.19 -0.56
CA VAL A 255 -7.30 -0.35 -1.18
C VAL A 255 -7.18 -1.74 -1.81
N GLY A 256 -7.62 -2.80 -1.11
CA GLY A 256 -7.64 -4.16 -1.66
C GLY A 256 -8.51 -4.28 -2.91
N PHE A 257 -9.68 -3.64 -2.94
CA PHE A 257 -10.52 -3.57 -4.14
C PHE A 257 -9.78 -2.90 -5.30
N LEU A 258 -9.14 -1.75 -5.08
CA LEU A 258 -8.40 -1.03 -6.11
C LEU A 258 -7.16 -1.81 -6.62
N CYS A 259 -6.59 -2.69 -5.80
CA CYS A 259 -5.52 -3.60 -6.19
C CYS A 259 -6.02 -4.86 -6.92
N SER A 260 -7.33 -5.12 -6.93
CA SER A 260 -7.91 -6.30 -7.59
C SER A 260 -8.18 -6.09 -9.08
N ASP A 261 -8.44 -7.18 -9.79
CA ASP A 261 -8.85 -7.14 -11.20
C ASP A 261 -10.26 -6.54 -11.39
N ASN A 262 -11.09 -6.54 -10.33
CA ASN A 262 -12.42 -5.93 -10.35
C ASN A 262 -12.37 -4.39 -10.54
N ALA A 263 -11.24 -3.76 -10.22
CA ALA A 263 -11.00 -2.34 -10.40
C ALA A 263 -10.18 -2.02 -11.66
N SER A 264 -10.03 -2.95 -12.60
CA SER A 264 -9.14 -2.82 -13.77
C SER A 264 -9.51 -1.67 -14.72
N TYR A 265 -10.75 -1.16 -14.66
CA TYR A 265 -11.22 -0.01 -15.45
C TYR A 265 -11.35 1.29 -14.64
N ILE A 266 -10.85 1.30 -13.38
CA ILE A 266 -10.85 2.47 -12.49
C ILE A 266 -9.43 3.02 -12.46
N THR A 267 -9.23 4.23 -13.01
CA THR A 267 -7.94 4.92 -12.99
C THR A 267 -8.12 6.43 -13.01
N GLY A 268 -7.25 7.16 -12.32
CA GLY A 268 -7.31 8.62 -12.17
C GLY A 268 -8.33 9.10 -11.13
N GLU A 269 -8.97 8.16 -10.41
CA GLU A 269 -10.02 8.50 -9.45
C GLU A 269 -9.47 8.84 -8.06
N VAL A 270 -10.24 9.68 -7.36
CA VAL A 270 -10.00 10.02 -5.95
C VAL A 270 -11.22 9.60 -5.15
N ILE A 271 -11.10 8.50 -4.44
CA ILE A 271 -12.23 7.91 -3.72
C ILE A 271 -12.17 8.30 -2.25
N SER A 272 -13.17 9.07 -1.83
CA SER A 272 -13.34 9.46 -0.42
C SER A 272 -13.89 8.32 0.41
N ILE A 273 -13.32 8.12 1.61
CA ILE A 273 -13.83 7.21 2.64
C ILE A 273 -13.84 7.97 3.97
N ASN A 274 -14.93 8.70 4.25
CA ASN A 274 -14.97 9.71 5.30
C ASN A 274 -16.29 9.77 6.07
N GLY A 275 -17.19 8.79 5.90
CA GLY A 275 -18.48 8.74 6.60
C GLY A 275 -19.44 9.85 6.19
N GLY A 276 -19.28 10.45 5.00
CA GLY A 276 -20.13 11.52 4.48
C GLY A 276 -19.69 12.93 4.91
N LEU A 277 -18.47 13.08 5.45
CA LEU A 277 -17.97 14.38 5.93
C LEU A 277 -17.64 15.37 4.79
N TYR A 278 -17.47 14.85 3.57
CA TYR A 278 -17.18 15.63 2.36
C TYR A 278 -17.70 14.91 1.11
#